data_68ffcb98a7c867346cb11eecaf66f97a
#
_entry.id   68ffcb98a7c867346cb11eecaf66f97a
#
_cell.length_a   1.000
_cell.length_b   1.000
_cell.length_c   1.000
_cell.angle_alpha   90.00
_cell.angle_beta   90.00
_cell.angle_gamma   90.00
#
_symmetry.space_group_name_H-M   'P 1'
#
loop_
_entity.id
_entity.type
_entity.pdbx_description
1 polymer ?
#
loop_
_entity_poly.entity_id
_entity_poly.type
_entity_poly.pdbx_seq_one_letter_code
_entity_poly.pdbx_strand_id
1 'polypeptide(L)'
;MSGCSLEATHSAAFMAALLSNTAAAIKSEDLFFVSGQVGSREDGSPEPDFKKQVQRAFENLAATLAAAGCTFDDIVDVTTFHTDPEQQFETIMKVKNQVFTQKPYPNWTAVGVTWLAGFDFEIKVIARIPSQAIKINL
;
A
#
# COMPACT_ATOMS: atom_id res chain seq x y z
N MET A 1 -17.34 8.64 -25.99
CA MET A 1 -16.30 8.66 -25.04
C MET A 1 -16.83 8.51 -23.65
N SER A 2 -16.28 7.72 -22.95
CA SER A 2 -16.88 7.37 -21.69
C SER A 2 -16.33 8.18 -20.54
N GLY A 3 -17.13 8.36 -19.51
CA GLY A 3 -16.72 8.92 -18.25
C GLY A 3 -15.57 8.14 -17.60
N CYS A 4 -15.50 6.84 -17.89
CA CYS A 4 -14.46 5.95 -17.39
C CYS A 4 -13.05 6.44 -17.73
N SER A 5 -12.85 6.87 -18.96
CA SER A 5 -11.58 7.38 -19.44
C SER A 5 -11.19 8.69 -18.75
N LEU A 6 -12.16 9.58 -18.56
CA LEU A 6 -11.93 10.83 -17.85
C LEU A 6 -11.62 10.60 -16.37
N GLU A 7 -12.35 9.68 -15.75
CA GLU A 7 -12.13 9.36 -14.34
C GLU A 7 -10.72 8.82 -14.11
N ALA A 8 -10.26 7.92 -14.97
CA ALA A 8 -8.91 7.37 -14.88
C ALA A 8 -7.85 8.47 -15.04
N THR A 9 -8.08 9.40 -15.99
CA THR A 9 -7.17 10.52 -16.22
C THR A 9 -7.12 11.45 -15.01
N HIS A 10 -8.28 11.78 -14.43
CA HIS A 10 -8.35 12.62 -13.23
C HIS A 10 -7.65 11.96 -12.04
N SER A 11 -7.84 10.65 -11.85
CA SER A 11 -7.17 9.92 -10.78
C SER A 11 -5.66 9.95 -10.93
N ALA A 12 -5.15 9.72 -12.14
CA ALA A 12 -3.72 9.76 -12.41
C ALA A 12 -3.15 11.15 -12.16
N ALA A 13 -3.86 12.21 -12.62
CA ALA A 13 -3.44 13.59 -12.42
C ALA A 13 -3.44 13.96 -10.93
N PHE A 14 -4.47 13.53 -10.19
CA PHE A 14 -4.54 13.78 -8.76
C PHE A 14 -3.37 13.12 -8.03
N MET A 15 -3.09 11.85 -8.32
CA MET A 15 -1.99 11.13 -7.67
C MET A 15 -0.64 11.77 -8.01
N ALA A 16 -0.42 12.18 -9.25
CA ALA A 16 0.80 12.87 -9.64
C ALA A 16 0.96 14.18 -8.88
N ALA A 17 -0.10 14.96 -8.78
CA ALA A 17 -0.08 16.23 -8.04
C ALA A 17 0.18 16.00 -6.55
N LEU A 18 -0.45 15.00 -5.96
CA LEU A 18 -0.25 14.65 -4.56
C LEU A 18 1.19 14.25 -4.29
N LEU A 19 1.78 13.42 -5.17
CA LEU A 19 3.12 12.89 -4.98
C LEU A 19 4.24 13.89 -5.33
N SER A 20 3.93 14.99 -6.04
CA SER A 20 4.94 15.94 -6.49
C SER A 20 5.69 16.62 -5.34
N ASN A 21 5.02 16.84 -4.22
CA ASN A 21 5.62 17.46 -3.03
C ASN A 21 5.42 16.58 -1.78
N THR A 22 5.33 15.27 -1.98
CA THR A 22 5.07 14.32 -0.90
C THR A 22 6.05 13.16 -1.05
N ALA A 23 6.69 12.78 0.05
CA ALA A 23 7.56 11.62 0.03
C ALA A 23 6.75 10.34 -0.05
N ALA A 24 7.23 9.35 -0.80
CA ALA A 24 6.62 8.02 -0.83
C ALA A 24 6.77 7.32 0.52
N ALA A 25 7.88 7.59 1.23
CA ALA A 25 8.11 7.07 2.57
C ALA A 25 9.12 7.95 3.29
N ILE A 26 9.08 7.91 4.61
CA ILE A 26 10.00 8.68 5.47
C ILE A 26 10.60 7.76 6.52
N LYS A 27 11.92 7.83 6.66
CA LYS A 27 12.63 7.16 7.74
C LYS A 27 12.77 8.14 8.91
N SER A 28 12.39 7.69 10.11
CA SER A 28 12.61 8.42 11.35
C SER A 28 13.21 7.45 12.34
N GLU A 29 14.51 7.58 12.60
CA GLU A 29 15.30 6.64 13.38
C GLU A 29 15.21 5.24 12.75
N ASP A 30 14.68 4.24 13.44
CA ASP A 30 14.51 2.90 12.90
C ASP A 30 13.09 2.64 12.38
N LEU A 31 12.24 3.65 12.38
CA LEU A 31 10.87 3.52 11.85
C LEU A 31 10.79 4.03 10.42
N PHE A 32 10.01 3.33 9.63
CA PHE A 32 9.79 3.63 8.22
C PHE A 32 8.31 3.83 7.99
N PHE A 33 7.93 5.09 7.72
CA PHE A 33 6.55 5.50 7.50
C PHE A 33 6.27 5.49 6.02
N VAL A 34 5.41 4.60 5.56
CA VAL A 34 5.09 4.47 4.14
C VAL A 34 3.76 5.13 3.85
N SER A 35 3.74 6.03 2.86
CA SER A 35 2.51 6.64 2.38
C SER A 35 1.57 5.58 1.83
N GLY A 36 0.27 5.91 1.75
CA GLY A 36 -0.73 4.99 1.23
C GLY A 36 -0.36 4.44 -0.14
N GLN A 37 -0.38 3.12 -0.28
CA GLN A 37 -0.09 2.42 -1.51
C GLN A 37 -1.38 1.93 -2.14
N VAL A 38 -1.51 2.11 -3.43
CA VAL A 38 -2.69 1.70 -4.20
C VAL A 38 -2.27 0.82 -5.36
N GLY A 39 -3.24 0.14 -5.97
CA GLY A 39 -2.99 -0.75 -7.11
C GLY A 39 -2.90 0.02 -8.42
N SER A 40 -1.98 0.95 -8.53
CA SER A 40 -1.76 1.75 -9.73
C SER A 40 -0.92 1.01 -10.75
N ARG A 41 -1.30 1.17 -12.01
CA ARG A 41 -0.49 0.74 -13.15
C ARG A 41 0.63 1.75 -13.40
N GLU A 42 1.51 1.46 -14.35
CA GLU A 42 2.65 2.33 -14.65
C GLU A 42 2.26 3.75 -15.01
N ASP A 43 1.10 3.92 -15.66
CA ASP A 43 0.60 5.25 -16.03
C ASP A 43 -0.14 5.96 -14.88
N GLY A 44 -0.19 5.34 -13.70
CA GLY A 44 -0.85 5.90 -12.52
C GLY A 44 -2.33 5.59 -12.43
N SER A 45 -2.92 4.94 -13.43
CA SER A 45 -4.35 4.61 -13.41
C SER A 45 -4.62 3.36 -12.57
N PRO A 46 -5.86 3.23 -12.03
CA PRO A 46 -6.20 2.05 -11.25
C PRO A 46 -6.25 0.77 -12.09
N GLU A 47 -5.75 -0.31 -11.54
CA GLU A 47 -5.97 -1.63 -12.09
C GLU A 47 -7.48 -1.94 -12.03
N PRO A 48 -8.15 -2.25 -13.15
CA PRO A 48 -9.61 -2.39 -13.14
C PRO A 48 -10.14 -3.61 -12.38
N ASP A 49 -9.40 -4.72 -12.42
CA ASP A 49 -9.81 -5.93 -11.71
C ASP A 49 -9.48 -5.80 -10.24
N PHE A 50 -10.46 -5.94 -9.36
CA PHE A 50 -10.26 -5.66 -7.94
C PHE A 50 -9.19 -6.54 -7.30
N LYS A 51 -9.21 -7.83 -7.59
CA LYS A 51 -8.20 -8.73 -7.02
C LYS A 51 -6.80 -8.33 -7.48
N LYS A 52 -6.65 -8.02 -8.76
CA LYS A 52 -5.37 -7.56 -9.31
C LYS A 52 -4.98 -6.20 -8.72
N GLN A 53 -5.97 -5.34 -8.47
CA GLN A 53 -5.71 -4.05 -7.85
C GLN A 53 -5.13 -4.22 -6.45
N VAL A 54 -5.71 -5.10 -5.65
CA VAL A 54 -5.20 -5.40 -4.31
C VAL A 54 -3.80 -6.00 -4.40
N GLN A 55 -3.60 -6.97 -5.27
CA GLN A 55 -2.28 -7.60 -5.44
C GLN A 55 -1.22 -6.57 -5.83
N ARG A 56 -1.56 -5.68 -6.76
CA ARG A 56 -0.64 -4.64 -7.19
C ARG A 56 -0.33 -3.64 -6.08
N ALA A 57 -1.31 -3.32 -5.23
CA ALA A 57 -1.07 -2.47 -4.06
C ALA A 57 -0.02 -3.09 -3.13
N PHE A 58 -0.12 -4.39 -2.88
CA PHE A 58 0.88 -5.10 -2.08
C PHE A 58 2.24 -5.18 -2.78
N GLU A 59 2.27 -5.34 -4.09
CA GLU A 59 3.52 -5.31 -4.86
C GLU A 59 4.21 -3.94 -4.77
N ASN A 60 3.43 -2.88 -4.92
CA ASN A 60 3.95 -1.51 -4.80
C ASN A 60 4.49 -1.25 -3.39
N LEU A 61 3.78 -1.76 -2.39
CA LEU A 61 4.25 -1.69 -1.00
C LEU A 61 5.54 -2.45 -0.80
N ALA A 62 5.64 -3.66 -1.35
CA ALA A 62 6.85 -4.47 -1.23
C ALA A 62 8.06 -3.77 -1.83
N ALA A 63 7.90 -3.12 -2.97
CA ALA A 63 8.98 -2.38 -3.63
C ALA A 63 9.45 -1.20 -2.76
N THR A 64 8.52 -0.48 -2.15
CA THR A 64 8.85 0.64 -1.26
C THR A 64 9.56 0.16 0.00
N LEU A 65 9.09 -0.93 0.60
CA LEU A 65 9.72 -1.54 1.77
C LEU A 65 11.16 -1.99 1.45
N ALA A 66 11.35 -2.62 0.29
CA ALA A 66 12.65 -3.12 -0.12
C ALA A 66 13.69 -1.99 -0.24
N ALA A 67 13.28 -0.80 -0.61
CA ALA A 67 14.17 0.36 -0.71
C ALA A 67 14.82 0.72 0.62
N ALA A 68 14.19 0.37 1.75
CA ALA A 68 14.73 0.59 3.09
C ALA A 68 15.29 -0.70 3.71
N GLY A 69 15.37 -1.78 2.95
CA GLY A 69 15.82 -3.06 3.46
C GLY A 69 14.78 -3.79 4.30
N CYS A 70 13.51 -3.43 4.15
CA CYS A 70 12.41 -4.05 4.88
C CYS A 70 11.68 -5.08 4.03
N THR A 71 11.03 -6.01 4.71
CA THR A 71 10.07 -6.94 4.13
C THR A 71 8.73 -6.78 4.85
N PHE A 72 7.72 -7.53 4.44
CA PHE A 72 6.44 -7.53 5.14
C PHE A 72 6.57 -7.94 6.61
N ASP A 73 7.56 -8.75 6.94
CA ASP A 73 7.79 -9.19 8.33
C ASP A 73 8.24 -8.05 9.25
N ASP A 74 8.71 -6.96 8.68
CA ASP A 74 9.15 -5.79 9.44
C ASP A 74 8.01 -4.81 9.73
N ILE A 75 6.82 -5.04 9.18
CA ILE A 75 5.67 -4.16 9.39
C ILE A 75 5.13 -4.34 10.80
N VAL A 76 4.92 -3.21 11.48
CA VAL A 76 4.36 -3.19 12.85
C VAL A 76 2.93 -2.67 12.90
N ASP A 77 2.56 -1.79 11.98
CA ASP A 77 1.24 -1.15 11.97
C ASP A 77 0.69 -1.08 10.55
N VAL A 78 -0.56 -1.48 10.36
CA VAL A 78 -1.25 -1.44 9.07
C VAL A 78 -2.57 -0.71 9.21
N THR A 79 -2.85 0.19 8.27
CA THR A 79 -4.18 0.77 8.09
C THR A 79 -4.59 0.53 6.65
N THR A 80 -5.79 0.00 6.44
CA THR A 80 -6.32 -0.17 5.09
C THR A 80 -7.62 0.60 4.92
N PHE A 81 -7.81 1.09 3.71
CA PHE A 81 -8.97 1.91 3.34
C PHE A 81 -9.71 1.20 2.21
N HIS A 82 -11.04 1.13 2.34
CA HIS A 82 -11.89 0.33 1.46
C HIS A 82 -13.10 1.14 1.03
N THR A 83 -13.40 1.16 -0.28
CA THR A 83 -14.58 1.88 -0.77
C THR A 83 -15.87 1.08 -0.60
N ASP A 84 -15.78 -0.24 -0.55
CA ASP A 84 -16.94 -1.13 -0.34
C ASP A 84 -16.49 -2.33 0.50
N PRO A 85 -16.24 -2.11 1.79
CA PRO A 85 -15.59 -3.12 2.63
C PRO A 85 -16.28 -4.48 2.64
N GLU A 86 -17.60 -4.49 2.69
CA GLU A 86 -18.33 -5.76 2.80
C GLU A 86 -18.18 -6.62 1.55
N GLN A 87 -18.21 -6.01 0.37
CA GLN A 87 -18.05 -6.73 -0.89
C GLN A 87 -16.61 -7.10 -1.16
N GLN A 88 -15.68 -6.36 -0.62
CA GLN A 88 -14.24 -6.49 -0.91
C GLN A 88 -13.50 -7.38 0.08
N PHE A 89 -14.07 -7.62 1.23
CA PHE A 89 -13.41 -8.23 2.38
C PHE A 89 -12.79 -9.59 2.07
N GLU A 90 -13.53 -10.46 1.44
CA GLU A 90 -13.05 -11.82 1.16
C GLU A 90 -11.80 -11.82 0.29
N THR A 91 -11.81 -11.01 -0.76
CA THR A 91 -10.66 -10.88 -1.67
C THR A 91 -9.43 -10.33 -0.94
N ILE A 92 -9.64 -9.31 -0.12
CA ILE A 92 -8.55 -8.68 0.62
C ILE A 92 -7.94 -9.67 1.61
N MET A 93 -8.77 -10.43 2.31
CA MET A 93 -8.29 -11.42 3.27
C MET A 93 -7.48 -12.52 2.60
N LYS A 94 -7.86 -12.94 1.40
CA LYS A 94 -7.08 -13.93 0.66
C LYS A 94 -5.69 -13.42 0.34
N VAL A 95 -5.58 -12.20 -0.16
CA VAL A 95 -4.28 -11.60 -0.48
C VAL A 95 -3.46 -11.37 0.79
N LYS A 96 -4.08 -10.81 1.82
CA LYS A 96 -3.44 -10.58 3.11
C LYS A 96 -2.81 -11.86 3.68
N ASN A 97 -3.56 -12.96 3.66
CA ASN A 97 -3.09 -14.22 4.23
C ASN A 97 -1.93 -14.85 3.45
N GLN A 98 -1.80 -14.51 2.17
CA GLN A 98 -0.66 -14.95 1.36
C GLN A 98 0.60 -14.13 1.67
N VAL A 99 0.43 -12.92 2.16
CA VAL A 99 1.53 -11.98 2.39
C VAL A 99 2.04 -12.04 3.83
N PHE A 100 1.13 -12.04 4.80
CA PHE A 100 1.46 -12.00 6.23
C PHE A 100 1.40 -13.41 6.82
N THR A 101 2.51 -14.13 6.70
CA THR A 101 2.59 -15.54 7.10
C THR A 101 3.38 -15.77 8.39
N GLN A 102 4.11 -14.75 8.88
CA GLN A 102 5.01 -14.89 10.02
C GLN A 102 4.47 -14.16 11.25
N LYS A 103 4.61 -14.79 12.39
CA LYS A 103 4.25 -14.17 13.68
C LYS A 103 5.47 -13.44 14.26
N PRO A 104 5.28 -12.36 15.02
CA PRO A 104 4.00 -11.77 15.36
C PRO A 104 3.39 -11.02 14.17
N TYR A 105 2.08 -11.07 14.04
CA TYR A 105 1.38 -10.31 13.01
C TYR A 105 1.34 -8.83 13.39
N PRO A 106 1.33 -7.91 12.42
CA PRO A 106 1.17 -6.50 12.73
C PRO A 106 -0.25 -6.23 13.24
N ASN A 107 -0.43 -5.12 13.96
CA ASN A 107 -1.78 -4.68 14.25
C ASN A 107 -2.40 -4.11 12.99
N TRP A 108 -3.73 -4.08 12.94
CA TRP A 108 -4.44 -3.75 11.72
C TRP A 108 -5.71 -2.98 12.02
N THR A 109 -5.91 -1.86 11.29
CA THR A 109 -7.16 -1.10 11.33
C THR A 109 -7.70 -1.00 9.90
N ALA A 110 -8.97 -1.34 9.70
CA ALA A 110 -9.62 -1.24 8.41
C ALA A 110 -10.71 -0.18 8.47
N VAL A 111 -10.75 0.71 7.47
CA VAL A 111 -11.65 1.86 7.45
C VAL A 111 -12.40 1.89 6.12
N GLY A 112 -13.73 1.97 6.19
CA GLY A 112 -14.55 2.23 5.02
C GLY A 112 -14.51 3.71 4.68
N VAL A 113 -14.36 4.04 3.40
CA VAL A 113 -14.27 5.43 2.93
C VAL A 113 -15.12 5.61 1.68
N THR A 114 -15.47 6.85 1.38
CA THR A 114 -16.30 7.17 0.22
C THR A 114 -15.49 7.52 -1.02
N TRP A 115 -14.18 7.65 -0.90
CA TRP A 115 -13.36 8.12 -2.01
C TRP A 115 -11.88 7.77 -1.80
N LEU A 116 -11.25 7.23 -2.84
CA LEU A 116 -9.81 6.94 -2.89
C LEU A 116 -9.24 7.34 -4.26
N ALA A 117 -9.67 8.48 -4.78
CA ALA A 117 -9.18 9.01 -6.05
C ALA A 117 -9.28 8.02 -7.22
N GLY A 118 -10.36 7.24 -7.27
CA GLY A 118 -10.61 6.26 -8.33
C GLY A 118 -10.15 4.85 -8.01
N PHE A 119 -9.46 4.66 -6.89
CA PHE A 119 -9.06 3.33 -6.43
C PHE A 119 -10.10 2.77 -5.45
N ASP A 120 -10.05 1.47 -5.23
CA ASP A 120 -11.00 0.79 -4.34
C ASP A 120 -10.35 0.25 -3.08
N PHE A 121 -9.03 0.27 -3.02
CA PHE A 121 -8.25 -0.24 -1.90
C PHE A 121 -6.96 0.56 -1.74
N GLU A 122 -6.62 0.87 -0.50
CA GLU A 122 -5.36 1.52 -0.18
C GLU A 122 -4.79 0.93 1.10
N ILE A 123 -3.48 0.77 1.18
CA ILE A 123 -2.80 0.26 2.36
C ILE A 123 -1.68 1.22 2.78
N LYS A 124 -1.64 1.53 4.07
CA LYS A 124 -0.63 2.40 4.68
C LYS A 124 0.00 1.65 5.83
N VAL A 125 1.34 1.68 5.94
CA VAL A 125 2.03 0.91 6.97
C VAL A 125 3.13 1.71 7.66
N ILE A 126 3.51 1.24 8.84
CA ILE A 126 4.73 1.63 9.53
C ILE A 126 5.53 0.34 9.72
N ALA A 127 6.79 0.37 9.33
CA ALA A 127 7.70 -0.77 9.48
C ALA A 127 8.89 -0.39 10.35
N ARG A 128 9.54 -1.37 10.92
CA ARG A 128 10.80 -1.19 11.65
C ARG A 128 11.94 -1.66 10.78
N ILE A 129 12.88 -0.76 10.49
CA ILE A 129 14.05 -1.08 9.68
C ILE A 129 14.96 -2.01 10.46
N PRO A 130 15.37 -3.16 9.89
CA PRO A 130 16.27 -4.08 10.60
C PRO A 130 17.60 -3.43 10.95
N SER A 131 18.13 -3.76 12.11
CA SER A 131 19.41 -3.22 12.55
C SER A 131 20.55 -3.74 11.68
N GLN A 132 21.40 -2.82 11.23
CA GLN A 132 22.58 -3.17 10.46
C GLN A 132 23.80 -3.44 11.38
N ALA A 133 23.74 -3.02 12.62
CA ALA A 133 24.87 -3.08 13.53
C ALA A 133 25.31 -4.51 13.82
N ILE A 134 24.37 -5.43 13.88
CA ILE A 134 24.63 -6.83 14.22
C ILE A 134 25.49 -7.53 13.17
N LYS A 135 25.46 -7.05 11.94
CA LYS A 135 26.15 -7.69 10.82
C LYS A 135 27.65 -7.38 10.76
N ILE A 136 28.08 -6.37 11.47
CA ILE A 136 29.42 -5.81 11.32
C ILE A 136 30.47 -6.53 12.14
N ASN A 137 30.10 -7.08 13.26
CA ASN A 137 31.06 -7.59 14.26
C ASN A 137 31.28 -9.08 14.13
N LEU A 138 30.85 -9.66 13.05
CA LEU A 138 31.01 -11.08 12.86
C LEU A 138 31.92 -11.41 11.71
#